data_9b6b2cf8615c3ee1bbc52ddd81ab5aa9
#
_entry.id   9b6b2cf8615c3ee1bbc52ddd81ab5aa9
#
_cell.length_a   1.000
_cell.length_b   1.000
_cell.length_c   1.000
_cell.angle_alpha   90.00
_cell.angle_beta   90.00
_cell.angle_gamma   90.00
#
_symmetry.space_group_name_H-M   'P 1'
#
loop_
_entity.id
_entity.type
_entity.pdbx_description
1 polymer ?
#
loop_
_entity_poly.entity_id
_entity_poly.type
_entity_poly.pdbx_seq_one_letter_code
_entity_poly.pdbx_strand_id
1 'polypeptide(L)'
;HLPLMVAIVVGGSFFGDNLSFISDTTISATRTQGCNLSDKFKVNFRIVMPAAIITLILYSVIGNDVVVTHNVFSVNWLKILPYLFVLITAIIGMNVLLVLVMGIVLCCIVSYITATHDIFDCMQLMGKGIESMGELIIVTMLDGGIMEMIRYNGGIEYVLKLFTNRIRTKRMAELSIAVLVSLINLCTANNTVAIITAGPLANDIANK
;
A
#
# COMPACT_ATOMS: atom_id res chain seq x y z
N HIS A 1 22.38 -1.22 17.80
CA HIS A 1 21.21 -0.33 17.57
C HIS A 1 20.68 -0.36 16.12
N LEU A 2 21.51 -0.81 15.12
CA LEU A 2 21.07 -0.89 13.71
C LEU A 2 19.78 -1.69 13.51
N PRO A 3 19.59 -2.91 14.09
CA PRO A 3 18.36 -3.67 13.93
C PRO A 3 17.11 -2.93 14.43
N LEU A 4 17.23 -2.20 15.55
CA LEU A 4 16.12 -1.41 16.08
C LEU A 4 15.73 -0.27 15.14
N MET A 5 16.72 0.46 14.60
CA MET A 5 16.47 1.53 13.63
C MET A 5 15.80 1.02 12.36
N VAL A 6 16.27 -0.13 11.84
CA VAL A 6 15.64 -0.79 10.69
C VAL A 6 14.20 -1.19 11.03
N ALA A 7 13.96 -1.77 12.20
CA ALA A 7 12.61 -2.17 12.63
C ALA A 7 11.66 -0.96 12.74
N ILE A 8 12.13 0.19 13.26
CA ILE A 8 11.36 1.43 13.33
C ILE A 8 10.99 1.94 11.93
N VAL A 9 11.95 1.98 11.01
CA VAL A 9 11.73 2.44 9.63
C VAL A 9 10.75 1.53 8.90
N VAL A 10 10.96 0.22 8.98
CA VAL A 10 10.08 -0.78 8.34
C VAL A 10 8.68 -0.73 8.95
N GLY A 11 8.56 -0.67 10.28
CA GLY A 11 7.28 -0.54 10.96
C GLY A 11 6.53 0.74 10.58
N GLY A 12 7.25 1.86 10.46
CA GLY A 12 6.70 3.13 9.99
C GLY A 12 6.22 3.06 8.54
N SER A 13 6.94 2.35 7.66
CA SER A 13 6.55 2.13 6.27
C SER A 13 5.27 1.31 6.17
N PHE A 14 5.14 0.23 6.92
CA PHE A 14 3.89 -0.56 6.98
C PHE A 14 2.71 0.23 7.52
N PHE A 15 2.94 1.06 8.55
CA PHE A 15 1.90 1.97 9.05
C PHE A 15 1.44 2.94 7.96
N GLY A 16 2.39 3.56 7.26
CA GLY A 16 2.12 4.49 6.16
C GLY A 16 1.35 3.83 5.01
N ASP A 17 1.75 2.63 4.59
CA ASP A 17 1.08 1.88 3.53
C ASP A 17 -0.38 1.54 3.88
N ASN A 18 -0.63 1.07 5.11
CA ASN A 18 -1.99 0.75 5.56
C ASN A 18 -2.93 1.97 5.62
N LEU A 19 -2.41 3.15 5.91
CA LEU A 19 -3.17 4.40 5.97
C LEU A 19 -3.02 5.28 4.73
N SER A 20 -2.30 4.82 3.72
CA SER A 20 -2.14 5.56 2.48
C SER A 20 -3.43 5.60 1.66
N PHE A 21 -3.68 6.75 1.04
CA PHE A 21 -4.72 6.92 0.00
C PHE A 21 -4.22 6.57 -1.40
N ILE A 22 -2.90 6.52 -1.59
CA ILE A 22 -2.25 6.45 -2.90
C ILE A 22 -1.33 5.25 -3.08
N SER A 23 -1.23 4.34 -2.08
CA SER A 23 -0.44 3.13 -2.24
C SER A 23 -1.09 2.17 -3.24
N ASP A 24 -0.28 1.40 -3.93
CA ASP A 24 -0.70 0.39 -4.90
C ASP A 24 -1.62 -0.66 -4.25
N THR A 25 -1.34 -1.08 -3.02
CA THR A 25 -2.17 -1.97 -2.21
C THR A 25 -3.54 -1.38 -1.93
N THR A 26 -3.61 -0.09 -1.59
CA THR A 26 -4.87 0.61 -1.34
C THR A 26 -5.71 0.74 -2.60
N ILE A 27 -5.09 1.13 -3.71
CA ILE A 27 -5.76 1.27 -5.01
C ILE A 27 -6.29 -0.09 -5.47
N SER A 28 -5.47 -1.14 -5.40
CA SER A 28 -5.84 -2.50 -5.78
C SER A 28 -6.99 -3.04 -4.93
N ALA A 29 -6.93 -2.90 -3.61
CA ALA A 29 -7.96 -3.36 -2.70
C ALA A 29 -9.31 -2.66 -2.95
N THR A 30 -9.31 -1.34 -3.11
CA THR A 30 -10.56 -0.59 -3.32
C THR A 30 -11.15 -0.82 -4.69
N ARG A 31 -10.32 -1.01 -5.73
CA ARG A 31 -10.78 -1.33 -7.08
C ARG A 31 -11.38 -2.72 -7.18
N THR A 32 -10.72 -3.73 -6.59
CA THR A 32 -11.23 -5.12 -6.61
C THR A 32 -12.51 -5.29 -5.79
N GLN A 33 -12.69 -4.50 -4.72
CA GLN A 33 -13.87 -4.56 -3.86
C GLN A 33 -14.96 -3.55 -4.25
N GLY A 34 -14.71 -2.65 -5.19
CA GLY A 34 -15.68 -1.62 -5.60
C GLY A 34 -16.05 -0.65 -4.49
N CYS A 35 -15.17 -0.42 -3.50
CA CYS A 35 -15.43 0.46 -2.37
C CYS A 35 -14.68 1.79 -2.49
N ASN A 36 -15.13 2.79 -1.69
CA ASN A 36 -14.49 4.10 -1.66
C ASN A 36 -13.21 4.08 -0.82
N LEU A 37 -12.18 4.79 -1.30
CA LEU A 37 -10.92 4.98 -0.58
C LEU A 37 -11.11 5.55 0.83
N SER A 38 -12.03 6.50 0.98
CA SER A 38 -12.34 7.13 2.28
C SER A 38 -12.88 6.14 3.32
N ASP A 39 -13.71 5.18 2.88
CA ASP A 39 -14.28 4.18 3.78
C ASP A 39 -13.21 3.16 4.21
N LYS A 40 -12.35 2.73 3.28
CA LYS A 40 -11.17 1.91 3.59
C LYS A 40 -10.28 2.60 4.62
N PHE A 41 -10.00 3.89 4.44
CA PHE A 41 -9.18 4.66 5.38
C PHE A 41 -9.77 4.70 6.78
N LYS A 42 -11.07 5.01 6.93
CA LYS A 42 -11.75 5.08 8.23
C LYS A 42 -11.69 3.74 8.98
N VAL A 43 -11.89 2.64 8.28
CA VAL A 43 -11.83 1.29 8.87
C VAL A 43 -10.40 0.96 9.29
N ASN A 44 -9.43 1.14 8.38
CA ASN A 44 -8.03 0.85 8.68
C ASN A 44 -7.49 1.72 9.80
N PHE A 45 -7.85 3.00 9.86
CA PHE A 45 -7.43 3.91 10.92
C PHE A 45 -7.82 3.36 12.30
N ARG A 46 -9.04 2.85 12.46
CA ARG A 46 -9.49 2.29 13.74
C ARG A 46 -8.74 1.02 14.13
N ILE A 47 -8.32 0.22 13.15
CA ILE A 47 -7.60 -1.03 13.38
C ILE A 47 -6.11 -0.77 13.65
N VAL A 48 -5.50 0.10 12.86
CA VAL A 48 -4.04 0.28 12.86
C VAL A 48 -3.57 1.25 13.96
N MET A 49 -4.39 2.25 14.33
CA MET A 49 -4.00 3.24 15.34
C MET A 49 -3.66 2.64 16.73
N PRO A 50 -4.45 1.72 17.30
CA PRO A 50 -4.09 1.08 18.56
C PRO A 50 -2.74 0.35 18.48
N ALA A 51 -2.50 -0.40 17.40
CA ALA A 51 -1.23 -1.09 17.17
C ALA A 51 -0.06 -0.11 17.04
N ALA A 52 -0.24 0.99 16.30
CA ALA A 52 0.76 2.03 16.14
C ALA A 52 1.13 2.70 17.47
N ILE A 53 0.14 3.01 18.31
CA ILE A 53 0.39 3.60 19.64
C ILE A 53 1.19 2.63 20.53
N ILE A 54 0.82 1.35 20.56
CA ILE A 54 1.55 0.34 21.32
C ILE A 54 2.99 0.22 20.81
N THR A 55 3.18 0.16 19.49
CA THR A 55 4.49 0.06 18.86
C THR A 55 5.35 1.29 19.16
N LEU A 56 4.77 2.49 19.13
CA LEU A 56 5.46 3.74 19.43
C LEU A 56 5.93 3.77 20.90
N ILE A 57 5.08 3.32 21.83
CA ILE A 57 5.44 3.19 23.25
C ILE A 57 6.58 2.20 23.43
N LEU A 58 6.49 1.03 22.79
CA LEU A 58 7.55 0.00 22.86
C LEU A 58 8.87 0.52 22.32
N TYR A 59 8.87 1.20 21.17
CA TYR A 59 10.08 1.77 20.62
C TYR A 59 10.65 2.91 21.49
N SER A 60 9.79 3.71 22.12
CA SER A 60 10.24 4.76 23.04
C SER A 60 10.91 4.18 24.29
N VAL A 61 10.40 3.06 24.80
CA VAL A 61 11.00 2.37 25.96
C VAL A 61 12.31 1.68 25.61
N ILE A 62 12.35 0.95 24.48
CA ILE A 62 13.54 0.20 24.05
C ILE A 62 14.63 1.16 23.51
N GLY A 63 14.23 2.31 22.94
CA GLY A 63 15.13 3.27 22.32
C GLY A 63 15.77 4.28 23.26
N ASN A 64 15.48 4.25 24.55
CA ASN A 64 15.97 5.24 25.52
C ASN A 64 17.51 5.32 25.63
N ASP A 65 18.21 4.25 25.28
CA ASP A 65 19.69 4.18 25.36
C ASP A 65 20.39 4.55 24.02
N VAL A 66 19.63 5.03 23.02
CA VAL A 66 20.21 5.42 21.72
C VAL A 66 20.75 6.84 21.79
N VAL A 67 22.09 6.96 21.80
CA VAL A 67 22.76 8.26 21.68
C VAL A 67 22.53 8.81 20.26
N VAL A 68 21.71 9.84 20.17
CA VAL A 68 21.48 10.57 18.91
C VAL A 68 22.63 11.54 18.69
N THR A 69 23.48 11.29 17.70
CA THR A 69 24.38 12.31 17.17
C THR A 69 23.55 13.40 16.48
N HIS A 70 23.50 14.57 17.08
CA HIS A 70 22.83 15.73 16.50
C HIS A 70 23.57 16.22 15.26
N ASN A 71 23.26 15.64 14.12
CA ASN A 71 23.54 16.30 12.85
C ASN A 71 22.43 17.31 12.61
N VAL A 72 22.74 18.60 12.70
CA VAL A 72 21.80 19.68 12.36
C VAL A 72 21.62 19.68 10.86
N PHE A 73 20.61 18.97 10.37
CA PHE A 73 20.22 19.07 8.97
C PHE A 73 19.44 20.37 8.76
N SER A 74 19.86 21.18 7.83
CA SER A 74 19.06 22.34 7.38
C SER A 74 17.82 21.80 6.65
N VAL A 75 16.67 21.93 7.27
CA VAL A 75 15.39 21.51 6.67
C VAL A 75 14.96 22.56 5.64
N ASN A 76 14.93 22.19 4.38
CA ASN A 76 14.35 23.04 3.35
C ASN A 76 12.83 22.78 3.27
N TRP A 77 12.05 23.66 3.90
CA TRP A 77 10.59 23.57 3.97
C TRP A 77 9.92 23.53 2.60
N LEU A 78 10.54 24.12 1.59
CA LEU A 78 10.00 24.11 0.23
C LEU A 78 9.93 22.69 -0.36
N LYS A 79 10.86 21.80 0.02
CA LYS A 79 10.87 20.39 -0.42
C LYS A 79 9.77 19.53 0.21
N ILE A 80 9.14 20.01 1.29
CA ILE A 80 8.03 19.32 1.96
C ILE A 80 6.69 19.63 1.27
N LEU A 81 6.60 20.76 0.59
CA LEU A 81 5.37 21.27 -0.01
C LEU A 81 4.69 20.29 -0.98
N PRO A 82 5.38 19.58 -1.90
CA PRO A 82 4.75 18.59 -2.77
C PRO A 82 4.09 17.44 -2.00
N TYR A 83 4.71 16.97 -0.92
CA TYR A 83 4.16 15.89 -0.09
C TYR A 83 2.89 16.33 0.63
N LEU A 84 2.88 17.54 1.20
CA LEU A 84 1.69 18.11 1.83
C LEU A 84 0.57 18.31 0.81
N PHE A 85 0.88 18.79 -0.39
CA PHE A 85 -0.09 18.96 -1.45
C PHE A 85 -0.75 17.64 -1.84
N VAL A 86 0.04 16.59 -2.10
CA VAL A 86 -0.46 15.25 -2.44
C VAL A 86 -1.32 14.70 -1.30
N LEU A 87 -0.88 14.84 -0.04
CA LEU A 87 -1.63 14.38 1.12
C LEU A 87 -2.99 15.08 1.25
N ILE A 88 -3.00 16.42 1.16
CA ILE A 88 -4.22 17.21 1.32
C ILE A 88 -5.22 16.90 0.19
N THR A 89 -4.76 16.86 -1.07
CA THR A 89 -5.63 16.58 -2.22
C THR A 89 -6.17 15.16 -2.22
N ALA A 90 -5.39 14.18 -1.73
CA ALA A 90 -5.84 12.81 -1.54
C ALA A 90 -6.92 12.70 -0.44
N ILE A 91 -6.77 13.42 0.68
CA ILE A 91 -7.76 13.46 1.77
C ILE A 91 -9.07 14.12 1.30
N ILE A 92 -9.01 15.15 0.45
CA ILE A 92 -10.20 15.80 -0.15
C ILE A 92 -10.97 14.83 -1.07
N GLY A 93 -10.32 13.73 -1.50
CA GLY A 93 -10.96 12.71 -2.32
C GLY A 93 -10.86 12.97 -3.83
N MET A 94 -9.87 13.74 -4.26
CA MET A 94 -9.59 13.94 -5.69
C MET A 94 -9.18 12.62 -6.36
N ASN A 95 -9.32 12.57 -7.68
CA ASN A 95 -8.88 11.41 -8.46
C ASN A 95 -7.38 11.13 -8.23
N VAL A 96 -7.06 9.91 -7.82
CA VAL A 96 -5.69 9.51 -7.43
C VAL A 96 -4.68 9.73 -8.55
N LEU A 97 -5.03 9.39 -9.79
CA LEU A 97 -4.13 9.61 -10.93
C LEU A 97 -3.81 11.09 -11.13
N LEU A 98 -4.82 11.95 -10.98
CA LEU A 98 -4.64 13.40 -11.11
C LEU A 98 -3.77 13.94 -9.97
N VAL A 99 -4.00 13.49 -8.74
CA VAL A 99 -3.17 13.86 -7.57
C VAL A 99 -1.70 13.49 -7.78
N LEU A 100 -1.44 12.28 -8.28
CA LEU A 100 -0.07 11.81 -8.53
C LEU A 100 0.60 12.61 -9.65
N VAL A 101 -0.09 12.85 -10.76
CA VAL A 101 0.46 13.66 -11.87
C VAL A 101 0.77 15.09 -11.41
N MET A 102 -0.16 15.74 -10.69
CA MET A 102 0.07 17.07 -10.13
C MET A 102 1.21 17.06 -9.11
N GLY A 103 1.33 16.03 -8.29
CA GLY A 103 2.44 15.83 -7.36
C GLY A 103 3.80 15.76 -8.06
N ILE A 104 3.90 14.99 -9.14
CA ILE A 104 5.12 14.89 -9.95
C ILE A 104 5.50 16.24 -10.54
N VAL A 105 4.53 16.95 -11.15
CA VAL A 105 4.76 18.29 -11.73
C VAL A 105 5.24 19.26 -10.66
N LEU A 106 4.61 19.26 -9.49
CA LEU A 106 4.99 20.12 -8.38
C LEU A 106 6.39 19.77 -7.83
N CYS A 107 6.74 18.49 -7.75
CA CYS A 107 8.11 18.05 -7.40
C CYS A 107 9.14 18.57 -8.39
N CYS A 108 8.88 18.48 -9.69
CA CYS A 108 9.78 19.00 -10.71
C CYS A 108 9.96 20.53 -10.60
N ILE A 109 8.89 21.28 -10.37
CA ILE A 109 8.92 22.74 -10.19
C ILE A 109 9.75 23.09 -8.94
N VAL A 110 9.49 22.46 -7.80
CA VAL A 110 10.22 22.71 -6.56
C VAL A 110 11.69 22.34 -6.70
N SER A 111 11.99 21.24 -7.38
CA SER A 111 13.36 20.79 -7.64
C SER A 111 14.14 21.78 -8.48
N TYR A 112 13.49 22.35 -9.51
CA TYR A 112 14.06 23.37 -10.35
C TYR A 112 14.32 24.70 -9.58
N ILE A 113 13.35 25.16 -8.78
CA ILE A 113 13.47 26.38 -7.95
C ILE A 113 14.58 26.25 -6.90
N THR A 114 14.73 25.05 -6.33
CA THR A 114 15.77 24.79 -5.31
C THR A 114 17.13 24.46 -5.92
N ALA A 115 17.26 24.53 -7.25
CA ALA A 115 18.45 24.17 -8.01
C ALA A 115 19.06 22.80 -7.61
N THR A 116 18.17 21.85 -7.28
CA THR A 116 18.58 20.51 -6.85
C THR A 116 18.77 19.58 -8.05
N HIS A 117 17.90 19.71 -9.06
CA HIS A 117 17.93 18.91 -10.28
C HIS A 117 17.46 19.75 -11.48
N ASP A 118 18.08 19.49 -12.61
CA ASP A 118 17.63 20.06 -13.90
C ASP A 118 16.44 19.30 -14.47
N ILE A 119 15.81 19.85 -15.52
CA ILE A 119 14.67 19.22 -16.21
C ILE A 119 15.06 17.82 -16.73
N PHE A 120 16.28 17.66 -17.25
CA PHE A 120 16.78 16.36 -17.71
C PHE A 120 16.90 15.33 -16.58
N ASP A 121 17.35 15.75 -15.40
CA ASP A 121 17.41 14.89 -14.22
C ASP A 121 16.01 14.45 -13.78
N CYS A 122 15.02 15.35 -13.81
CA CYS A 122 13.62 15.00 -13.53
C CYS A 122 13.09 13.95 -14.50
N MET A 123 13.36 14.09 -15.79
CA MET A 123 12.95 13.09 -16.80
C MET A 123 13.66 11.74 -16.58
N GLN A 124 14.93 11.75 -16.24
CA GLN A 124 15.67 10.54 -15.93
C GLN A 124 15.14 9.84 -14.67
N LEU A 125 14.81 10.60 -13.61
CA LEU A 125 14.20 10.07 -12.39
C LEU A 125 12.81 9.49 -12.65
N MET A 126 12.01 10.10 -13.51
CA MET A 126 10.73 9.54 -13.96
C MET A 126 10.93 8.22 -14.70
N GLY A 127 11.91 8.14 -15.62
CA GLY A 127 12.26 6.91 -16.31
C GLY A 127 12.66 5.79 -15.35
N LYS A 128 13.52 6.07 -14.37
CA LYS A 128 13.90 5.12 -13.31
C LYS A 128 12.69 4.69 -12.47
N GLY A 129 11.76 5.60 -12.20
CA GLY A 129 10.52 5.28 -11.49
C GLY A 129 9.65 4.28 -12.25
N ILE A 130 9.51 4.46 -13.57
CA ILE A 130 8.80 3.51 -14.45
C ILE A 130 9.51 2.15 -14.49
N GLU A 131 10.83 2.17 -14.66
CA GLU A 131 11.65 0.95 -14.68
C GLU A 131 11.51 0.14 -13.38
N SER A 132 11.53 0.80 -12.22
CA SER A 132 11.37 0.15 -10.91
C SER A 132 10.00 -0.53 -10.74
N MET A 133 8.97 -0.08 -11.45
CA MET A 133 7.64 -0.69 -11.46
C MET A 133 7.46 -1.76 -12.53
N GLY A 134 8.43 -1.92 -13.44
CA GLY A 134 8.35 -2.83 -14.58
C GLY A 134 8.12 -4.28 -14.15
N GLU A 135 8.85 -4.75 -13.16
CA GLU A 135 8.70 -6.10 -12.61
C GLU A 135 7.28 -6.33 -12.05
N LEU A 136 6.75 -5.39 -11.28
CA LEU A 136 5.39 -5.47 -10.72
C LEU A 136 4.34 -5.54 -11.83
N ILE A 137 4.49 -4.75 -12.89
CA ILE A 137 3.57 -4.74 -14.04
C ILE A 137 3.59 -6.12 -14.72
N ILE A 138 4.77 -6.67 -15.00
CA ILE A 138 4.92 -7.99 -15.67
C ILE A 138 4.30 -9.08 -14.79
N VAL A 139 4.64 -9.13 -13.51
CA VAL A 139 4.10 -10.13 -12.58
C VAL A 139 2.58 -10.03 -12.50
N THR A 140 2.02 -8.83 -12.40
CA THR A 140 0.56 -8.62 -12.34
C THR A 140 -0.14 -9.06 -13.62
N MET A 141 0.46 -8.82 -14.79
CA MET A 141 -0.09 -9.28 -16.08
C MET A 141 -0.07 -10.81 -16.19
N LEU A 142 1.02 -11.45 -15.79
CA LEU A 142 1.13 -12.92 -15.79
C LEU A 142 0.16 -13.55 -14.79
N ASP A 143 0.02 -12.97 -13.61
CA ASP A 143 -0.94 -13.42 -12.59
C ASP A 143 -2.37 -13.33 -13.10
N GLY A 144 -2.74 -12.24 -13.77
CA GLY A 144 -4.04 -12.11 -14.44
C GLY A 144 -4.30 -13.24 -15.45
N GLY A 145 -3.30 -13.61 -16.24
CA GLY A 145 -3.39 -14.73 -17.17
C GLY A 145 -3.58 -16.08 -16.46
N ILE A 146 -2.82 -16.33 -15.39
CA ILE A 146 -2.96 -17.55 -14.56
C ILE A 146 -4.35 -17.60 -13.93
N MET A 147 -4.83 -16.49 -13.36
CA MET A 147 -6.16 -16.42 -12.76
C MET A 147 -7.27 -16.73 -13.75
N GLU A 148 -7.17 -16.25 -15.01
CA GLU A 148 -8.17 -16.57 -16.03
C GLU A 148 -8.12 -18.05 -16.42
N MET A 149 -6.93 -18.67 -16.48
CA MET A 149 -6.80 -20.10 -16.69
C MET A 149 -7.41 -20.92 -15.54
N ILE A 150 -7.21 -20.51 -14.29
CA ILE A 150 -7.80 -21.13 -13.11
C ILE A 150 -9.33 -21.02 -13.15
N ARG A 151 -9.84 -19.84 -13.51
CA ARG A 151 -11.28 -19.58 -13.68
C ARG A 151 -11.89 -20.49 -14.75
N TYR A 152 -11.26 -20.53 -15.93
CA TYR A 152 -11.74 -21.35 -17.04
C TYR A 152 -11.80 -22.85 -16.71
N ASN A 153 -10.88 -23.35 -15.89
CA ASN A 153 -10.86 -24.75 -15.45
C ASN A 153 -11.74 -25.03 -14.20
N GLY A 154 -12.56 -24.07 -13.77
CA GLY A 154 -13.45 -24.24 -12.61
C GLY A 154 -12.72 -24.24 -11.25
N GLY A 155 -11.47 -23.81 -11.22
CA GLY A 155 -10.66 -23.77 -9.97
C GLY A 155 -11.21 -22.77 -8.96
N ILE A 156 -11.77 -21.65 -9.43
CA ILE A 156 -12.40 -20.65 -8.58
C ILE A 156 -13.66 -21.22 -7.91
N GLU A 157 -14.51 -21.90 -8.67
CA GLU A 157 -15.73 -22.56 -8.16
C GLU A 157 -15.38 -23.63 -7.12
N TYR A 158 -14.29 -24.36 -7.35
CA TYR A 158 -13.82 -25.36 -6.39
C TYR A 158 -13.39 -24.72 -5.07
N VAL A 159 -12.55 -23.67 -5.13
CA VAL A 159 -12.11 -22.92 -3.96
C VAL A 159 -13.28 -22.28 -3.23
N LEU A 160 -14.22 -21.66 -3.96
CA LEU A 160 -15.41 -21.08 -3.38
C LEU A 160 -16.27 -22.14 -2.66
N LYS A 161 -16.48 -23.32 -3.25
CA LYS A 161 -17.20 -24.41 -2.60
C LYS A 161 -16.51 -24.89 -1.33
N LEU A 162 -15.19 -25.02 -1.36
CA LEU A 162 -14.40 -25.45 -0.20
C LEU A 162 -14.59 -24.51 1.00
N PHE A 163 -14.56 -23.20 0.75
CA PHE A 163 -14.74 -22.18 1.78
C PHE A 163 -16.22 -21.96 2.13
N THR A 164 -17.11 -21.85 1.13
CA THR A 164 -18.52 -21.49 1.33
C THR A 164 -19.30 -22.58 2.07
N ASN A 165 -18.98 -23.85 1.85
CA ASN A 165 -19.66 -24.96 2.54
C ASN A 165 -19.48 -24.95 4.07
N ARG A 166 -18.48 -24.25 4.57
CA ARG A 166 -18.20 -24.11 6.01
C ARG A 166 -18.58 -22.76 6.59
N ILE A 167 -18.90 -21.77 5.75
CA ILE A 167 -19.25 -20.42 6.17
C ILE A 167 -20.72 -20.38 6.57
N ARG A 168 -20.97 -20.24 7.87
CA ARG A 168 -22.32 -20.08 8.43
C ARG A 168 -22.52 -18.72 9.09
N THR A 169 -21.46 -17.93 9.29
CA THR A 169 -21.49 -16.65 9.98
C THR A 169 -20.54 -15.66 9.32
N LYS A 170 -20.83 -14.37 9.47
CA LYS A 170 -19.99 -13.27 8.99
C LYS A 170 -18.53 -13.41 9.47
N ARG A 171 -18.32 -13.78 10.74
CA ARG A 171 -16.96 -13.96 11.30
C ARG A 171 -16.19 -15.11 10.63
N MET A 172 -16.89 -16.18 10.27
CA MET A 172 -16.25 -17.29 9.53
C MET A 172 -15.90 -16.86 8.11
N ALA A 173 -16.70 -16.03 7.45
CA ALA A 173 -16.38 -15.45 6.15
C ALA A 173 -15.12 -14.58 6.23
N GLU A 174 -15.06 -13.67 7.18
CA GLU A 174 -13.91 -12.79 7.41
C GLU A 174 -12.61 -13.59 7.68
N LEU A 175 -12.70 -14.62 8.53
CA LEU A 175 -11.56 -15.50 8.82
C LEU A 175 -11.11 -16.29 7.58
N SER A 176 -12.06 -16.82 6.81
CA SER A 176 -11.76 -17.57 5.58
C SER A 176 -11.06 -16.70 4.55
N ILE A 177 -11.51 -15.46 4.35
CA ILE A 177 -10.88 -14.48 3.48
C ILE A 177 -9.46 -14.15 3.98
N ALA A 178 -9.30 -13.93 5.28
CA ALA A 178 -7.99 -13.64 5.87
C ALA A 178 -6.99 -14.77 5.64
N VAL A 179 -7.42 -16.03 5.85
CA VAL A 179 -6.57 -17.21 5.60
C VAL A 179 -6.22 -17.33 4.11
N LEU A 180 -7.20 -17.16 3.24
CA LEU A 180 -7.00 -17.24 1.79
C LEU A 180 -5.97 -16.19 1.31
N VAL A 181 -6.16 -14.93 1.69
CA VAL A 181 -5.24 -13.83 1.32
C VAL A 181 -3.85 -14.08 1.89
N SER A 182 -3.75 -14.56 3.14
CA SER A 182 -2.46 -14.87 3.76
C SER A 182 -1.72 -15.98 3.02
N LEU A 183 -2.42 -17.03 2.60
CA LEU A 183 -1.81 -18.14 1.83
C LEU A 183 -1.32 -17.63 0.46
N ILE A 184 -2.12 -16.87 -0.26
CA ILE A 184 -1.71 -16.30 -1.55
C ILE A 184 -0.51 -15.36 -1.35
N ASN A 185 -0.52 -14.53 -0.32
CA ASN A 185 0.59 -13.62 -0.03
C ASN A 185 1.89 -14.36 0.33
N LEU A 186 1.80 -15.49 1.04
CA LEU A 186 2.96 -16.35 1.28
C LEU A 186 3.54 -16.96 -0.01
N CYS A 187 2.68 -17.29 -0.97
CA CYS A 187 3.11 -17.83 -2.26
C CYS A 187 3.72 -16.77 -3.20
N THR A 188 3.13 -15.57 -3.21
CA THR A 188 3.51 -14.50 -4.14
C THR A 188 4.58 -13.57 -3.58
N ALA A 189 4.74 -13.54 -2.24
CA ALA A 189 5.59 -12.59 -1.51
C ALA A 189 5.33 -11.11 -1.89
N ASN A 190 4.13 -10.82 -2.42
CA ASN A 190 3.74 -9.49 -2.87
C ASN A 190 2.29 -9.19 -2.50
N ASN A 191 2.09 -8.18 -1.65
CA ASN A 191 0.76 -7.80 -1.14
C ASN A 191 -0.20 -7.36 -2.26
N THR A 192 0.27 -6.61 -3.25
CA THR A 192 -0.55 -6.10 -4.34
C THR A 192 -1.05 -7.24 -5.22
N VAL A 193 -0.17 -8.18 -5.57
CA VAL A 193 -0.52 -9.40 -6.32
C VAL A 193 -1.53 -10.23 -5.52
N ALA A 194 -1.29 -10.45 -4.23
CA ALA A 194 -2.22 -11.19 -3.37
C ALA A 194 -3.62 -10.54 -3.31
N ILE A 195 -3.70 -9.21 -3.24
CA ILE A 195 -4.96 -8.47 -3.23
C ILE A 195 -5.68 -8.59 -4.57
N ILE A 196 -4.98 -8.44 -5.69
CA ILE A 196 -5.57 -8.54 -7.03
C ILE A 196 -6.11 -9.95 -7.26
N THR A 197 -5.36 -10.96 -6.85
CA THR A 197 -5.73 -12.37 -7.01
C THR A 197 -6.90 -12.77 -6.10
N ALA A 198 -6.84 -12.43 -4.81
CA ALA A 198 -7.85 -12.80 -3.83
C ALA A 198 -9.08 -11.88 -3.83
N GLY A 199 -8.96 -10.67 -4.33
CA GLY A 199 -10.01 -9.66 -4.27
C GLY A 199 -11.35 -10.10 -4.85
N PRO A 200 -11.41 -10.61 -6.08
CA PRO A 200 -12.65 -11.13 -6.66
C PRO A 200 -13.25 -12.27 -5.83
N LEU A 201 -12.43 -13.19 -5.34
CA LEU A 201 -12.87 -14.30 -4.49
C LEU A 201 -13.46 -13.80 -3.16
N ALA A 202 -12.79 -12.82 -2.54
CA ALA A 202 -13.27 -12.21 -1.30
C ALA A 202 -14.61 -11.50 -1.50
N ASN A 203 -14.79 -10.81 -2.62
CA ASN A 203 -16.07 -10.17 -2.97
C ASN A 203 -17.18 -11.19 -3.17
N ASP A 204 -16.92 -12.29 -3.86
CA ASP A 204 -17.88 -13.37 -4.06
C ASP A 204 -18.29 -14.05 -2.74
N ILE A 205 -17.37 -14.21 -1.81
CA ILE A 205 -17.65 -14.75 -0.47
C ILE A 205 -18.49 -13.77 0.36
N ALA A 206 -18.20 -12.47 0.26
CA ALA A 206 -18.89 -11.44 1.03
C ALA A 206 -20.34 -11.21 0.55
N ASN A 207 -20.64 -11.47 -0.72
CA ASN A 207 -21.95 -11.29 -1.33
C ASN A 207 -22.89 -12.51 -1.19
N LYS A 208 -22.41 -13.59 -0.59
CA LYS A 208 -23.19 -14.80 -0.27
C LYS A 208 -23.64 -14.83 1.17
#